data_8b509227f88f70b0c69138d97bc4377f
#
_entry.id   8b509227f88f70b0c69138d97bc4377f
#
_cell.length_a   1.000
_cell.length_b   1.000
_cell.length_c   1.000
_cell.angle_alpha   90.00
_cell.angle_beta   90.00
_cell.angle_gamma   90.00
#
_symmetry.space_group_name_H-M   'P 1'
#
loop_
_entity.id
_entity.type
_entity.pdbx_description
1 polymer ?
#
loop_
_entity_poly.entity_id
_entity_poly.type
_entity_poly.pdbx_seq_one_letter_code
_entity_poly.pdbx_strand_id
1 'polypeptide(L)'
;MSNVSSLKKLVNEYSSEKTNVEYSIDLYRSTIGYLKRDIAEYRNLTVKHTNLLSELKDMEHEYFTMMDAKKILSAVSDDNTTEVLRFVTGVINKVLKEIFPNNTRRIQLSKKLYAGMKPHINVEIVNEDGFVLDIGDQEGAGVGQIISVLYTICLIEIRKGRRLVLLDEKLNGLHKKAKQIMAEIIKIF
;
A
#
# COMPACT_ATOMS: atom_id res chain seq x y z
N MET A 1 17.24 102.40 -4.54
CA MET A 1 17.90 101.04 -4.90
C MET A 1 17.48 99.93 -4.02
N SER A 2 16.72 100.09 -2.94
CA SER A 2 16.29 98.99 -1.99
C SER A 2 15.29 98.00 -2.54
N ASN A 3 14.34 98.39 -3.39
CA ASN A 3 13.24 97.51 -3.85
C ASN A 3 13.67 96.38 -4.81
N VAL A 4 14.70 96.59 -5.61
CA VAL A 4 15.18 95.55 -6.57
C VAL A 4 15.89 94.39 -5.89
N SER A 5 16.62 94.64 -4.78
CA SER A 5 17.23 93.66 -3.95
C SER A 5 16.22 92.73 -3.22
N SER A 6 15.17 93.37 -2.70
CA SER A 6 14.10 92.62 -2.02
C SER A 6 13.29 91.72 -2.99
N LEU A 7 13.03 92.17 -4.22
CA LEU A 7 12.39 91.42 -5.24
C LEU A 7 13.26 90.23 -5.70
N LYS A 8 14.56 90.39 -5.89
CA LYS A 8 15.46 89.30 -6.21
C LYS A 8 15.46 88.22 -5.12
N LYS A 9 15.45 88.63 -3.85
CA LYS A 9 15.38 87.72 -2.75
C LYS A 9 14.10 86.83 -2.76
N LEU A 10 12.95 87.51 -2.91
CA LEU A 10 11.63 86.86 -3.05
C LEU A 10 11.59 85.87 -4.25
N VAL A 11 12.08 86.27 -5.39
CA VAL A 11 12.16 85.36 -6.58
C VAL A 11 13.01 84.13 -6.32
N ASN A 12 14.17 84.30 -5.63
CA ASN A 12 15.02 83.15 -5.29
C ASN A 12 14.34 82.22 -4.26
N GLU A 13 13.70 82.78 -3.24
CA GLU A 13 12.95 82.02 -2.25
C GLU A 13 11.81 81.23 -2.93
N TYR A 14 11.03 81.84 -3.79
CA TYR A 14 9.96 81.20 -4.54
C TYR A 14 10.50 80.11 -5.48
N SER A 15 11.63 80.33 -6.15
CA SER A 15 12.24 79.36 -7.02
C SER A 15 12.73 78.13 -6.23
N SER A 16 13.29 78.34 -5.04
CA SER A 16 13.70 77.25 -4.14
C SER A 16 12.52 76.45 -3.61
N GLU A 17 11.43 77.12 -3.20
CA GLU A 17 10.20 76.46 -2.74
C GLU A 17 9.56 75.62 -3.89
N LYS A 18 9.51 76.17 -5.11
CA LYS A 18 9.02 75.47 -6.29
C LYS A 18 9.79 74.18 -6.54
N THR A 19 11.13 74.24 -6.50
CA THR A 19 12.00 73.07 -6.71
C THR A 19 11.76 71.98 -5.61
N ASN A 20 11.58 72.41 -4.37
CA ASN A 20 11.26 71.49 -3.27
C ASN A 20 9.88 70.84 -3.44
N VAL A 21 8.89 71.54 -3.93
CA VAL A 21 7.56 71.01 -4.21
C VAL A 21 7.61 70.03 -5.40
N GLU A 22 8.34 70.35 -6.46
CA GLU A 22 8.53 69.46 -7.60
C GLU A 22 9.22 68.14 -7.17
N TYR A 23 10.28 68.21 -6.40
CA TYR A 23 10.95 67.05 -5.82
C TYR A 23 9.99 66.20 -4.97
N SER A 24 9.19 66.83 -4.12
CA SER A 24 8.20 66.10 -3.30
C SER A 24 7.14 65.42 -4.15
N ILE A 25 6.66 66.03 -5.22
CA ILE A 25 5.72 65.43 -6.16
C ILE A 25 6.32 64.21 -6.84
N ASP A 26 7.56 64.25 -7.27
CA ASP A 26 8.22 63.13 -7.93
C ASP A 26 8.48 61.94 -6.94
N LEU A 27 8.83 62.27 -5.69
CA LEU A 27 8.92 61.26 -4.61
C LEU A 27 7.56 60.58 -4.37
N TYR A 28 6.49 61.34 -4.28
CA TYR A 28 5.14 60.76 -4.12
C TYR A 28 4.74 59.89 -5.31
N ARG A 29 5.01 60.35 -6.54
CA ARG A 29 4.74 59.57 -7.76
C ARG A 29 5.49 58.24 -7.76
N SER A 30 6.75 58.25 -7.38
CA SER A 30 7.58 57.05 -7.24
C SER A 30 7.00 56.10 -6.19
N THR A 31 6.67 56.63 -5.01
CA THR A 31 6.09 55.85 -3.91
C THR A 31 4.77 55.19 -4.33
N ILE A 32 3.89 55.92 -5.01
CA ILE A 32 2.63 55.41 -5.55
C ILE A 32 2.89 54.29 -6.58
N GLY A 33 3.94 54.41 -7.39
CA GLY A 33 4.37 53.38 -8.33
C GLY A 33 4.80 52.09 -7.65
N TYR A 34 5.54 52.16 -6.54
CA TYR A 34 5.90 50.99 -5.73
C TYR A 34 4.68 50.34 -5.08
N LEU A 35 3.82 51.15 -4.43
CA LEU A 35 2.61 50.64 -3.80
C LEU A 35 1.66 49.92 -4.78
N LYS A 36 1.55 50.45 -5.99
CA LYS A 36 0.73 49.78 -7.02
C LYS A 36 1.29 48.41 -7.42
N ARG A 37 2.62 48.26 -7.51
CA ARG A 37 3.27 46.95 -7.77
C ARG A 37 3.04 45.99 -6.62
N ASP A 38 3.26 46.42 -5.38
CA ASP A 38 3.06 45.61 -4.20
C ASP A 38 1.61 45.11 -4.09
N ILE A 39 0.65 45.98 -4.36
CA ILE A 39 -0.79 45.60 -4.39
C ILE A 39 -1.05 44.56 -5.49
N ALA A 40 -0.47 44.68 -6.66
CA ALA A 40 -0.65 43.73 -7.74
C ALA A 40 -0.02 42.37 -7.39
N GLU A 41 1.17 42.36 -6.79
CA GLU A 41 1.84 41.15 -6.31
C GLU A 41 1.02 40.48 -5.20
N TYR A 42 0.54 41.22 -4.22
CA TYR A 42 -0.33 40.70 -3.16
C TYR A 42 -1.59 40.03 -3.73
N ARG A 43 -2.24 40.65 -4.70
CA ARG A 43 -3.40 40.06 -5.37
C ARG A 43 -3.06 38.74 -6.08
N ASN A 44 -1.92 38.68 -6.78
CA ASN A 44 -1.48 37.45 -7.43
C ASN A 44 -1.19 36.36 -6.43
N LEU A 45 -0.55 36.67 -5.31
CA LEU A 45 -0.28 35.71 -4.22
C LEU A 45 -1.58 35.21 -3.60
N THR A 46 -2.56 36.09 -3.40
CA THR A 46 -3.88 35.68 -2.87
C THR A 46 -4.58 34.70 -3.80
N VAL A 47 -4.57 34.96 -5.11
CA VAL A 47 -5.14 34.03 -6.11
C VAL A 47 -4.41 32.68 -6.10
N LYS A 48 -3.08 32.69 -6.09
CA LYS A 48 -2.30 31.45 -6.00
C LYS A 48 -2.62 30.67 -4.73
N HIS A 49 -2.72 31.34 -3.60
CA HIS A 49 -3.05 30.70 -2.32
C HIS A 49 -4.43 30.04 -2.35
N THR A 50 -5.45 30.73 -2.90
CA THR A 50 -6.79 30.13 -3.02
C THR A 50 -6.82 28.92 -3.95
N ASN A 51 -6.08 28.96 -5.07
CA ASN A 51 -5.97 27.81 -5.97
C ASN A 51 -5.29 26.62 -5.30
N LEU A 52 -4.17 26.84 -4.60
CA LEU A 52 -3.46 25.80 -3.86
C LEU A 52 -4.31 25.17 -2.75
N LEU A 53 -5.14 25.97 -2.07
CA LEU A 53 -6.08 25.43 -1.08
C LEU A 53 -7.16 24.54 -1.72
N SER A 54 -7.62 24.89 -2.93
CA SER A 54 -8.56 24.05 -3.68
C SER A 54 -7.91 22.72 -4.09
N GLU A 55 -6.71 22.78 -4.68
CA GLU A 55 -5.95 21.59 -5.08
C GLU A 55 -5.65 20.67 -3.88
N LEU A 56 -5.32 21.25 -2.72
CA LEU A 56 -5.10 20.49 -1.50
C LEU A 56 -6.36 19.71 -1.09
N LYS A 57 -7.52 20.34 -1.11
CA LYS A 57 -8.79 19.68 -0.78
C LYS A 57 -9.12 18.55 -1.74
N ASP A 58 -8.87 18.74 -3.03
CA ASP A 58 -9.11 17.72 -4.04
C ASP A 58 -8.18 16.52 -3.83
N MET A 59 -6.89 16.77 -3.56
CA MET A 59 -5.92 15.71 -3.22
C MET A 59 -6.26 14.98 -1.91
N GLU A 60 -6.73 15.68 -0.89
CA GLU A 60 -7.20 15.06 0.35
C GLU A 60 -8.39 14.13 0.07
N HIS A 61 -9.34 14.56 -0.74
CA HIS A 61 -10.48 13.73 -1.12
C HIS A 61 -10.06 12.46 -1.88
N GLU A 62 -9.17 12.59 -2.86
CA GLU A 62 -8.59 11.45 -3.58
C GLU A 62 -7.86 10.50 -2.64
N TYR A 63 -7.05 11.03 -1.74
CA TYR A 63 -6.33 10.22 -0.76
C TYR A 63 -7.27 9.38 0.11
N PHE A 64 -8.33 9.96 0.66
CA PHE A 64 -9.31 9.21 1.45
C PHE A 64 -10.05 8.17 0.62
N THR A 65 -10.40 8.48 -0.62
CA THR A 65 -11.03 7.54 -1.55
C THR A 65 -10.12 6.34 -1.83
N MET A 66 -8.82 6.58 -2.08
CA MET A 66 -7.83 5.51 -2.27
C MET A 66 -7.63 4.66 -1.01
N MET A 67 -7.62 5.30 0.16
CA MET A 67 -7.53 4.60 1.45
C MET A 67 -8.70 3.65 1.66
N ASP A 68 -9.90 4.08 1.37
CA ASP A 68 -11.10 3.25 1.54
C ASP A 68 -11.15 2.12 0.49
N ALA A 69 -10.80 2.39 -0.75
CA ALA A 69 -10.64 1.35 -1.77
C ALA A 69 -9.59 0.30 -1.35
N LYS A 70 -8.45 0.72 -0.78
CA LYS A 70 -7.44 -0.19 -0.25
C LYS A 70 -7.96 -1.06 0.89
N LYS A 71 -8.75 -0.49 1.81
CA LYS A 71 -9.37 -1.27 2.91
C LYS A 71 -10.32 -2.34 2.37
N ILE A 72 -11.18 -1.98 1.42
CA ILE A 72 -12.12 -2.92 0.80
C ILE A 72 -11.36 -4.04 0.07
N LEU A 73 -10.37 -3.71 -0.75
CA LEU A 73 -9.55 -4.69 -1.46
C LEU A 73 -8.81 -5.62 -0.51
N SER A 74 -8.28 -5.09 0.60
CA SER A 74 -7.63 -5.90 1.63
C SER A 74 -8.61 -6.87 2.28
N ALA A 75 -9.80 -6.42 2.66
CA ALA A 75 -10.83 -7.27 3.26
C ALA A 75 -11.25 -8.40 2.31
N VAL A 76 -11.54 -8.09 1.05
CA VAL A 76 -11.91 -9.09 0.04
C VAL A 76 -10.77 -10.09 -0.20
N SER A 77 -9.53 -9.63 -0.25
CA SER A 77 -8.35 -10.50 -0.39
C SER A 77 -8.15 -11.43 0.81
N ASP A 78 -8.42 -10.94 2.02
CA ASP A 78 -8.29 -11.73 3.25
C ASP A 78 -9.38 -12.79 3.35
N ASP A 79 -10.61 -12.47 3.01
CA ASP A 79 -11.73 -13.41 2.96
C ASP A 79 -11.48 -14.53 1.94
N ASN A 80 -11.11 -14.17 0.71
CA ASN A 80 -10.79 -15.14 -0.33
C ASN A 80 -9.61 -16.05 0.08
N THR A 81 -8.57 -15.49 0.68
CA THR A 81 -7.43 -16.27 1.16
C THR A 81 -7.86 -17.26 2.25
N THR A 82 -8.69 -16.82 3.18
CA THR A 82 -9.19 -17.67 4.28
C THR A 82 -10.05 -18.81 3.73
N GLU A 83 -10.90 -18.54 2.77
CA GLU A 83 -11.74 -19.57 2.13
C GLU A 83 -10.89 -20.63 1.39
N VAL A 84 -9.91 -20.17 0.60
CA VAL A 84 -8.96 -21.05 -0.08
C VAL A 84 -8.17 -21.92 0.90
N LEU A 85 -7.64 -21.33 1.96
CA LEU A 85 -6.90 -22.07 2.99
C LEU A 85 -7.80 -23.11 3.68
N ARG A 86 -9.05 -22.77 3.99
CA ARG A 86 -10.03 -23.70 4.56
C ARG A 86 -10.31 -24.88 3.64
N PHE A 87 -10.54 -24.62 2.35
CA PHE A 87 -10.75 -25.65 1.34
C PHE A 87 -9.56 -26.60 1.24
N VAL A 88 -8.35 -26.06 1.05
CA VAL A 88 -7.11 -26.85 0.93
C VAL A 88 -6.86 -27.68 2.19
N THR A 89 -7.02 -27.10 3.37
CA THR A 89 -6.91 -27.78 4.66
C THR A 89 -7.89 -28.95 4.75
N GLY A 90 -9.14 -28.74 4.35
CA GLY A 90 -10.18 -29.76 4.36
C GLY A 90 -9.83 -30.95 3.45
N VAL A 91 -9.38 -30.68 2.23
CA VAL A 91 -8.97 -31.73 1.27
C VAL A 91 -7.79 -32.54 1.81
N ILE A 92 -6.73 -31.86 2.27
CA ILE A 92 -5.54 -32.52 2.77
C ILE A 92 -5.87 -33.39 4.00
N ASN A 93 -6.62 -32.86 4.95
CA ASN A 93 -7.00 -33.62 6.16
C ASN A 93 -7.84 -34.84 5.83
N LYS A 94 -8.77 -34.74 4.86
CA LYS A 94 -9.56 -35.89 4.41
C LYS A 94 -8.66 -37.01 3.87
N VAL A 95 -7.70 -36.67 2.98
CA VAL A 95 -6.76 -37.62 2.40
C VAL A 95 -5.85 -38.21 3.46
N LEU A 96 -5.31 -37.42 4.36
CA LEU A 96 -4.46 -37.89 5.46
C LEU A 96 -5.19 -38.90 6.36
N LYS A 97 -6.48 -38.67 6.63
CA LYS A 97 -7.30 -39.60 7.41
C LYS A 97 -7.52 -40.94 6.70
N GLU A 98 -7.63 -40.92 5.37
CA GLU A 98 -7.72 -42.18 4.58
C GLU A 98 -6.39 -42.97 4.58
N ILE A 99 -5.27 -42.25 4.45
CA ILE A 99 -3.93 -42.87 4.44
C ILE A 99 -3.55 -43.38 5.83
N PHE A 100 -3.85 -42.59 6.87
CA PHE A 100 -3.48 -42.85 8.26
C PHE A 100 -4.74 -42.85 9.17
N PRO A 101 -5.59 -43.86 9.09
CA PRO A 101 -6.89 -43.89 9.81
C PRO A 101 -6.76 -43.82 11.34
N ASN A 102 -5.65 -44.25 11.88
CA ASN A 102 -5.36 -44.22 13.32
C ASN A 102 -4.59 -42.96 13.74
N ASN A 103 -4.31 -42.03 12.80
CA ASN A 103 -3.64 -40.79 13.10
C ASN A 103 -4.67 -39.71 13.34
N THR A 104 -4.68 -39.16 14.53
CA THR A 104 -5.59 -38.09 14.98
C THR A 104 -5.09 -36.71 14.66
N ARG A 105 -3.91 -36.62 14.07
CA ARG A 105 -3.26 -35.37 13.67
C ARG A 105 -3.94 -34.77 12.45
N ARG A 106 -4.06 -33.46 12.47
CA ARG A 106 -4.64 -32.67 11.38
C ARG A 106 -3.70 -31.53 11.00
N ILE A 107 -3.75 -31.15 9.74
CA ILE A 107 -3.06 -29.96 9.26
C ILE A 107 -3.92 -28.76 9.49
N GLN A 108 -3.28 -27.66 9.84
CA GLN A 108 -3.85 -26.33 9.88
C GLN A 108 -3.00 -25.40 9.01
N LEU A 109 -3.65 -24.74 8.05
CA LEU A 109 -3.04 -23.70 7.24
C LEU A 109 -3.51 -22.34 7.77
N SER A 110 -2.56 -21.46 8.03
CA SER A 110 -2.85 -20.09 8.50
C SER A 110 -2.03 -19.07 7.74
N LYS A 111 -2.59 -17.87 7.57
CA LYS A 111 -1.86 -16.72 7.03
C LYS A 111 -1.14 -16.01 8.18
N LYS A 112 0.16 -15.88 8.10
CA LYS A 112 0.96 -15.06 9.02
C LYS A 112 1.62 -13.91 8.28
N LEU A 113 1.66 -12.75 8.92
CA LEU A 113 2.39 -11.58 8.43
C LEU A 113 3.74 -11.53 9.15
N TYR A 114 4.82 -11.63 8.39
CA TYR A 114 6.17 -11.41 8.92
C TYR A 114 6.63 -9.97 8.76
N ALA A 115 7.72 -9.61 9.41
CA ALA A 115 8.34 -8.29 9.32
C ALA A 115 8.53 -7.88 7.85
N GLY A 116 7.96 -6.73 7.46
CA GLY A 116 7.89 -6.28 6.06
C GLY A 116 6.55 -6.51 5.37
N MET A 117 5.51 -6.93 6.10
CA MET A 117 4.12 -7.10 5.63
C MET A 117 3.93 -8.08 4.47
N LYS A 118 4.88 -8.98 4.25
CA LYS A 118 4.70 -10.05 3.25
C LYS A 118 3.86 -11.18 3.87
N PRO A 119 2.73 -11.55 3.26
CA PRO A 119 1.94 -12.68 3.75
C PRO A 119 2.65 -14.00 3.46
N HIS A 120 2.74 -14.85 4.47
CA HIS A 120 3.21 -16.21 4.35
C HIS A 120 2.11 -17.18 4.77
N ILE A 121 2.02 -18.31 4.09
CA ILE A 121 1.17 -19.42 4.51
C ILE A 121 2.01 -20.29 5.45
N ASN A 122 1.56 -20.39 6.68
CA ASN A 122 2.16 -21.26 7.68
C ASN A 122 1.42 -22.59 7.67
N VAL A 123 2.18 -23.69 7.66
CA VAL A 123 1.65 -25.06 7.68
C VAL A 123 2.01 -25.68 9.02
N GLU A 124 1.01 -26.00 9.80
CA GLU A 124 1.17 -26.57 11.14
C GLU A 124 0.45 -27.91 11.19
N ILE A 125 1.03 -28.88 11.92
CA ILE A 125 0.37 -30.13 12.28
C ILE A 125 -0.12 -29.97 13.72
N VAL A 126 -1.38 -30.26 13.94
CA VAL A 126 -2.01 -30.17 15.26
C VAL A 126 -2.46 -31.56 15.68
N ASN A 127 -2.07 -32.00 16.88
CA ASN A 127 -2.53 -33.25 17.45
C ASN A 127 -3.93 -33.10 18.11
N GLU A 128 -4.49 -34.17 18.66
CA GLU A 128 -5.80 -34.16 19.35
C GLU A 128 -5.84 -33.19 20.52
N ASP A 129 -4.74 -33.04 21.24
CA ASP A 129 -4.64 -32.17 22.41
C ASP A 129 -4.47 -30.69 22.03
N GLY A 130 -4.40 -30.38 20.72
CA GLY A 130 -4.20 -29.05 20.20
C GLY A 130 -2.77 -28.53 20.19
N PHE A 131 -1.79 -29.38 20.49
CA PHE A 131 -0.37 -29.02 20.38
C PHE A 131 0.08 -28.93 18.92
N VAL A 132 0.80 -27.88 18.60
CA VAL A 132 1.38 -27.66 17.28
C VAL A 132 2.71 -28.43 17.18
N LEU A 133 2.83 -29.27 16.15
CA LEU A 133 4.00 -30.07 15.86
C LEU A 133 4.69 -29.52 14.61
N ASP A 134 6.02 -29.44 14.63
CA ASP A 134 6.79 -29.08 13.44
C ASP A 134 6.83 -30.25 12.45
N ILE A 135 6.57 -29.95 11.18
CA ILE A 135 6.55 -30.94 10.09
C ILE A 135 7.93 -31.53 9.87
N GLY A 136 9.00 -30.76 10.15
CA GLY A 136 10.39 -31.20 9.89
C GLY A 136 10.94 -32.21 10.87
N ASP A 137 10.62 -32.05 12.15
CA ASP A 137 11.34 -32.76 13.24
C ASP A 137 10.59 -33.97 13.80
N GLN A 138 9.27 -34.02 13.70
CA GLN A 138 8.46 -35.00 14.41
C GLN A 138 7.63 -35.92 13.53
N GLU A 139 7.42 -35.53 12.27
CA GLU A 139 6.69 -36.35 11.29
C GLU A 139 7.69 -36.93 10.29
N GLY A 140 7.60 -38.21 10.02
CA GLY A 140 8.45 -38.84 9.01
C GLY A 140 8.30 -38.12 7.64
N ALA A 141 9.40 -38.10 6.88
CA ALA A 141 9.50 -37.46 5.57
C ALA A 141 8.30 -37.73 4.63
N GLY A 142 7.62 -38.87 4.81
CA GLY A 142 6.46 -39.27 4.02
C GLY A 142 5.22 -38.36 4.17
N VAL A 143 4.92 -37.90 5.39
CA VAL A 143 3.74 -37.02 5.61
C VAL A 143 3.96 -35.69 4.94
N GLY A 144 5.14 -35.07 5.07
CA GLY A 144 5.51 -33.85 4.41
C GLY A 144 5.43 -33.95 2.87
N GLN A 145 5.84 -35.12 2.31
CA GLN A 145 5.72 -35.40 0.88
C GLN A 145 4.26 -35.44 0.41
N ILE A 146 3.38 -36.13 1.14
CA ILE A 146 1.93 -36.17 0.83
C ILE A 146 1.35 -34.77 0.85
N ILE A 147 1.61 -34.01 1.90
CA ILE A 147 1.11 -32.62 2.05
C ILE A 147 1.55 -31.76 0.87
N SER A 148 2.82 -31.81 0.50
CA SER A 148 3.40 -31.03 -0.60
C SER A 148 2.72 -31.35 -1.94
N VAL A 149 2.48 -32.64 -2.24
CA VAL A 149 1.81 -33.07 -3.48
C VAL A 149 0.34 -32.62 -3.48
N LEU A 150 -0.40 -32.86 -2.40
CA LEU A 150 -1.80 -32.48 -2.31
C LEU A 150 -1.98 -30.96 -2.36
N TYR A 151 -1.10 -30.21 -1.72
CA TYR A 151 -1.09 -28.74 -1.81
C TYR A 151 -0.90 -28.28 -3.25
N THR A 152 0.04 -28.86 -3.98
CA THR A 152 0.29 -28.56 -5.38
C THR A 152 -0.94 -28.86 -6.24
N ILE A 153 -1.57 -30.01 -6.06
CA ILE A 153 -2.80 -30.41 -6.77
C ILE A 153 -3.92 -29.38 -6.50
N CYS A 154 -4.17 -29.05 -5.23
CA CYS A 154 -5.17 -28.07 -4.85
C CYS A 154 -4.91 -26.70 -5.49
N LEU A 155 -3.66 -26.23 -5.52
CA LEU A 155 -3.29 -24.97 -6.14
C LEU A 155 -3.55 -24.95 -7.66
N ILE A 156 -3.24 -26.06 -8.35
CA ILE A 156 -3.49 -26.15 -9.79
C ILE A 156 -4.99 -26.11 -10.06
N GLU A 157 -5.81 -26.79 -9.28
CA GLU A 157 -7.26 -26.83 -9.42
C GLU A 157 -7.88 -25.45 -9.14
N ILE A 158 -7.48 -24.77 -8.07
CA ILE A 158 -7.95 -23.42 -7.74
C ILE A 158 -7.58 -22.42 -8.83
N ARG A 159 -6.38 -22.52 -9.38
CA ARG A 159 -5.92 -21.61 -10.45
C ARG A 159 -6.45 -21.98 -11.83
N LYS A 160 -7.22 -23.09 -11.96
CA LYS A 160 -7.66 -23.64 -13.24
C LYS A 160 -6.49 -23.82 -14.21
N GLY A 161 -5.35 -24.18 -13.68
CA GLY A 161 -4.12 -24.40 -14.43
C GLY A 161 -4.15 -25.68 -15.25
N ARG A 162 -3.07 -25.92 -16.01
CA ARG A 162 -2.88 -27.22 -16.69
C ARG A 162 -2.67 -28.32 -15.65
N ARG A 163 -3.40 -29.42 -15.78
CA ARG A 163 -3.30 -30.59 -14.89
C ARG A 163 -2.05 -31.40 -15.19
N LEU A 164 -0.88 -30.83 -14.93
CA LEU A 164 0.42 -31.49 -15.09
C LEU A 164 1.18 -31.37 -13.78
N VAL A 165 1.44 -32.52 -13.17
CA VAL A 165 2.25 -32.63 -11.95
C VAL A 165 3.44 -33.53 -12.24
N LEU A 166 4.64 -33.00 -12.07
CA LEU A 166 5.87 -33.76 -12.17
C LEU A 166 6.31 -34.15 -10.75
N LEU A 167 6.36 -35.49 -10.50
CA LEU A 167 6.72 -36.05 -9.21
C LEU A 167 8.06 -36.77 -9.38
N ASP A 168 9.14 -36.08 -9.02
CA ASP A 168 10.47 -36.71 -8.98
C ASP A 168 10.72 -37.27 -7.57
N GLU A 169 10.71 -38.59 -7.47
CA GLU A 169 10.94 -39.37 -6.23
C GLU A 169 10.14 -38.96 -4.99
N LYS A 170 9.21 -38.03 -5.15
CA LYS A 170 8.43 -37.42 -4.05
C LYS A 170 7.61 -38.40 -3.22
N LEU A 171 7.31 -39.59 -3.77
CA LEU A 171 6.50 -40.60 -3.11
C LEU A 171 7.32 -41.85 -2.68
N ASN A 172 8.63 -41.85 -2.84
CA ASN A 172 9.46 -43.02 -2.58
C ASN A 172 9.48 -43.44 -1.10
N GLY A 173 9.41 -42.49 -0.18
CA GLY A 173 9.38 -42.76 1.27
C GLY A 173 8.02 -43.25 1.80
N LEU A 174 7.00 -43.39 0.97
CA LEU A 174 5.67 -43.81 1.42
C LEU A 174 5.52 -45.31 1.44
N HIS A 175 4.78 -45.82 2.43
CA HIS A 175 4.38 -47.24 2.45
C HIS A 175 3.39 -47.57 1.31
N LYS A 176 3.26 -48.85 0.98
CA LYS A 176 2.50 -49.32 -0.19
C LYS A 176 1.05 -48.81 -0.27
N LYS A 177 0.32 -48.80 0.85
CA LYS A 177 -1.07 -48.33 0.91
C LYS A 177 -1.17 -46.83 0.60
N ALA A 178 -0.26 -46.03 1.17
CA ALA A 178 -0.23 -44.57 0.90
C ALA A 178 0.05 -44.29 -0.57
N LYS A 179 0.99 -45.03 -1.18
CA LYS A 179 1.27 -44.91 -2.63
C LYS A 179 0.06 -45.25 -3.48
N GLN A 180 -0.71 -46.26 -3.14
CA GLN A 180 -1.94 -46.62 -3.87
C GLN A 180 -2.98 -45.49 -3.79
N ILE A 181 -3.29 -45.00 -2.60
CA ILE A 181 -4.26 -43.92 -2.40
C ILE A 181 -3.81 -42.67 -3.15
N MET A 182 -2.53 -42.29 -3.04
CA MET A 182 -2.03 -41.11 -3.78
C MET A 182 -2.08 -41.31 -5.28
N ALA A 183 -1.81 -42.53 -5.80
CA ALA A 183 -1.94 -42.82 -7.23
C ALA A 183 -3.41 -42.68 -7.72
N GLU A 184 -4.37 -43.13 -6.93
CA GLU A 184 -5.79 -42.94 -7.25
C GLU A 184 -6.18 -41.50 -7.28
N ILE A 185 -5.77 -40.69 -6.30
CA ILE A 185 -6.02 -39.26 -6.27
C ILE A 185 -5.44 -38.54 -7.48
N ILE A 186 -4.17 -38.87 -7.83
CA ILE A 186 -3.51 -38.26 -9.00
C ILE A 186 -4.18 -38.68 -10.32
N LYS A 187 -4.78 -39.85 -10.40
CA LYS A 187 -5.55 -40.27 -11.59
C LYS A 187 -6.88 -39.55 -11.76
N ILE A 188 -7.52 -39.17 -10.65
CA ILE A 188 -8.79 -38.42 -10.66
C ILE A 188 -8.54 -36.95 -11.01
N PHE A 189 -7.40 -36.41 -10.62
CA PHE A 189 -6.97 -35.07 -10.92
C PHE A 189 -6.58 -34.90 -12.39
#